data_f73dc08c2737fee78083e2c205c461b8
#
_entry.id   f73dc08c2737fee78083e2c205c461b8
#
_cell.length_a   1.000
_cell.length_b   1.000
_cell.length_c   1.000
_cell.angle_alpha   90.00
_cell.angle_beta   90.00
_cell.angle_gamma   90.00
#
_symmetry.space_group_name_H-M   'P 1'
#
loop_
_entity.id
_entity.type
_entity.pdbx_description
1 polymer ?
#
loop_
_entity_poly.entity_id
_entity_poly.type
_entity_poly.pdbx_seq_one_letter_code
_entity_poly.pdbx_strand_id
1 'polypeptide(L)'
;MKLLVLGGTHHVGRAVVETALERGDDVSTLNRGLSRAPTPGVRPLIADRTDPEAVRRALDGHEWDAVIDTWAWAPRVVRDTARLLSGRAGHYGYVSSRGVHRWPWPAGADEQAPLVDGDPGSTDDADYAAAKRGGELAVLEYFPEAALLARAGMILGPYEDVGRIPWWLRRLSKGGRVLAPAPAHTPLQYIDVRDLATWLLRSAERGLSGAFTTTGPPGAITLGDLLTTALEVTGCDTELVWAEPELLLRHDLPLGMEFGLRLPDGSAPSGMHDADVSAALAEGLTTRPLRETLADTWIWLQSEGDPAPRADAPSPDTWLDAAAEQRLLDHLSR
;
A
#
# COMPACT_ATOMS: atom_id res chain seq x y z
N MET A 1 -17.38 10.64 13.22
CA MET A 1 -16.29 11.21 14.02
C MET A 1 -15.63 12.39 13.32
N LYS A 2 -14.91 13.25 14.04
CA LYS A 2 -14.02 14.26 13.45
C LYS A 2 -12.68 13.61 13.10
N LEU A 3 -12.38 13.50 11.83
CA LEU A 3 -11.21 12.81 11.32
C LEU A 3 -10.22 13.77 10.68
N LEU A 4 -8.92 13.62 10.99
CA LEU A 4 -7.83 14.24 10.25
C LEU A 4 -7.10 13.16 9.43
N VAL A 5 -7.01 13.36 8.11
CA VAL A 5 -6.18 12.53 7.24
C VAL A 5 -4.93 13.32 6.85
N LEU A 6 -3.76 12.83 7.26
CA LEU A 6 -2.47 13.38 6.88
C LEU A 6 -2.07 12.79 5.51
N GLY A 7 -2.36 13.56 4.45
CA GLY A 7 -2.33 13.13 3.06
C GLY A 7 -3.70 13.31 2.39
N GLY A 8 -4.32 12.23 1.92
CA GLY A 8 -5.72 12.24 1.44
C GLY A 8 -5.90 12.42 -0.07
N THR A 9 -4.82 12.58 -0.84
CA THR A 9 -4.91 12.82 -2.29
C THR A 9 -4.48 11.62 -3.15
N HIS A 10 -3.78 10.67 -2.57
CA HIS A 10 -3.22 9.50 -3.25
C HIS A 10 -3.66 8.22 -2.56
N HIS A 11 -3.77 7.14 -3.31
CA HIS A 11 -3.99 5.74 -2.93
C HIS A 11 -4.68 5.57 -1.56
N VAL A 12 -3.95 5.12 -0.51
CA VAL A 12 -4.52 4.85 0.81
C VAL A 12 -5.21 6.07 1.42
N GLY A 13 -4.57 7.24 1.36
CA GLY A 13 -5.13 8.46 1.92
C GLY A 13 -6.45 8.85 1.24
N ARG A 14 -6.54 8.69 -0.09
CA ARG A 14 -7.77 8.94 -0.85
C ARG A 14 -8.88 7.97 -0.48
N ALA A 15 -8.57 6.67 -0.39
CA ALA A 15 -9.53 5.66 0.01
C ALA A 15 -10.06 5.90 1.43
N VAL A 16 -9.20 6.32 2.37
CA VAL A 16 -9.63 6.69 3.74
C VAL A 16 -10.57 7.88 3.71
N VAL A 17 -10.27 8.93 2.94
CA VAL A 17 -11.13 10.12 2.80
C VAL A 17 -12.49 9.75 2.23
N GLU A 18 -12.53 9.02 1.12
CA GLU A 18 -13.78 8.63 0.45
C GLU A 18 -14.64 7.74 1.38
N THR A 19 -14.04 6.72 1.99
CA THR A 19 -14.75 5.85 2.94
C THR A 19 -15.27 6.61 4.15
N ALA A 20 -14.52 7.58 4.68
CA ALA A 20 -14.96 8.40 5.81
C ALA A 20 -16.13 9.31 5.44
N LEU A 21 -16.10 9.92 4.25
CA LEU A 21 -17.22 10.74 3.76
C LEU A 21 -18.49 9.91 3.53
N GLU A 22 -18.38 8.70 2.96
CA GLU A 22 -19.50 7.77 2.80
C GLU A 22 -20.12 7.36 4.14
N ARG A 23 -19.34 7.31 5.20
CA ARG A 23 -19.80 7.07 6.57
C ARG A 23 -20.46 8.29 7.22
N GLY A 24 -20.32 9.48 6.62
CA GLY A 24 -20.79 10.74 7.19
C GLY A 24 -19.86 11.33 8.27
N ASP A 25 -18.57 10.98 8.25
CA ASP A 25 -17.58 11.56 9.14
C ASP A 25 -17.25 13.02 8.74
N ASP A 26 -16.87 13.87 9.72
CA ASP A 26 -16.37 15.25 9.49
C ASP A 26 -14.88 15.17 9.17
N VAL A 27 -14.54 15.25 7.88
CA VAL A 27 -13.20 14.95 7.37
C VAL A 27 -12.41 16.22 7.12
N SER A 28 -11.22 16.31 7.74
CA SER A 28 -10.19 17.28 7.40
C SER A 28 -9.00 16.55 6.74
N THR A 29 -8.36 17.19 5.75
CA THR A 29 -7.10 16.68 5.19
C THR A 29 -5.99 17.69 5.36
N LEU A 30 -4.78 17.24 5.69
CA LEU A 30 -3.59 18.08 5.71
C LEU A 30 -2.63 17.61 4.62
N ASN A 31 -2.41 18.47 3.62
CA ASN A 31 -1.50 18.22 2.49
C ASN A 31 -1.03 19.53 1.88
N ARG A 32 -0.15 19.45 0.87
CA ARG A 32 0.44 20.65 0.21
C ARG A 32 -0.51 21.36 -0.77
N GLY A 33 -1.67 20.78 -1.09
CA GLY A 33 -2.61 21.32 -2.08
C GLY A 33 -2.12 21.30 -3.53
N LEU A 34 -1.09 20.50 -3.86
CA LEU A 34 -0.43 20.53 -5.18
C LEU A 34 -0.89 19.42 -6.13
N SER A 35 -1.37 18.30 -5.60
CA SER A 35 -1.61 17.09 -6.41
C SER A 35 -2.98 17.06 -7.06
N ARG A 36 -4.03 17.40 -6.32
CA ARG A 36 -5.44 17.40 -6.76
C ARG A 36 -6.23 18.45 -6.01
N ALA A 37 -7.35 18.87 -6.61
CA ALA A 37 -8.35 19.64 -5.89
C ALA A 37 -8.88 18.85 -4.68
N PRO A 38 -9.24 19.52 -3.57
CA PRO A 38 -9.85 18.85 -2.41
C PRO A 38 -11.11 18.07 -2.82
N THR A 39 -11.29 16.89 -2.25
CA THR A 39 -12.52 16.12 -2.43
C THR A 39 -13.70 16.93 -1.88
N PRO A 40 -14.83 17.04 -2.59
CA PRO A 40 -16.02 17.73 -2.08
C PRO A 40 -16.44 17.17 -0.71
N GLY A 41 -16.77 18.06 0.21
CA GLY A 41 -17.15 17.69 1.59
C GLY A 41 -15.97 17.60 2.57
N VAL A 42 -14.73 17.73 2.11
CA VAL A 42 -13.54 17.73 2.96
C VAL A 42 -13.14 19.16 3.34
N ARG A 43 -12.70 19.36 4.57
CA ARG A 43 -12.04 20.60 5.01
C ARG A 43 -10.55 20.52 4.71
N PRO A 44 -10.02 21.27 3.73
CA PRO A 44 -8.60 21.27 3.42
C PRO A 44 -7.81 22.12 4.43
N LEU A 45 -6.75 21.56 4.99
CA LEU A 45 -5.69 22.26 5.72
C LEU A 45 -4.42 22.19 4.85
N ILE A 46 -3.92 23.35 4.44
CA ILE A 46 -2.80 23.41 3.50
C ILE A 46 -1.50 23.70 4.25
N ALA A 47 -0.63 22.72 4.28
CA ALA A 47 0.73 22.85 4.81
C ALA A 47 1.66 21.81 4.21
N ASP A 48 2.95 22.14 4.10
CA ASP A 48 4.01 21.15 3.89
C ASP A 48 4.38 20.55 5.23
N ARG A 49 4.30 19.23 5.35
CA ARG A 49 4.62 18.51 6.59
C ARG A 49 6.09 18.59 7.00
N THR A 50 6.98 18.95 6.06
CA THR A 50 8.40 19.19 6.34
C THR A 50 8.66 20.55 6.99
N ASP A 51 7.64 21.45 7.05
CA ASP A 51 7.67 22.71 7.79
C ASP A 51 6.79 22.62 9.05
N PRO A 52 7.36 22.33 10.24
CA PRO A 52 6.58 22.17 11.47
C PRO A 52 5.79 23.43 11.87
N GLU A 53 6.27 24.62 11.51
CA GLU A 53 5.57 25.87 11.82
C GLU A 53 4.35 26.09 10.91
N ALA A 54 4.45 25.71 9.63
CA ALA A 54 3.29 25.69 8.75
C ALA A 54 2.23 24.69 9.24
N VAL A 55 2.65 23.49 9.64
CA VAL A 55 1.76 22.47 10.21
C VAL A 55 1.11 22.98 11.50
N ARG A 56 1.88 23.56 12.42
CA ARG A 56 1.35 24.14 13.68
C ARG A 56 0.26 25.17 13.40
N ARG A 57 0.49 26.09 12.46
CA ARG A 57 -0.52 27.10 12.07
C ARG A 57 -1.77 26.48 11.46
N ALA A 58 -1.60 25.47 10.61
CA ALA A 58 -2.72 24.79 9.96
C ALA A 58 -3.59 23.99 10.94
N LEU A 59 -3.00 23.47 12.03
CA LEU A 59 -3.70 22.71 13.07
C LEU A 59 -4.26 23.58 14.19
N ASP A 60 -3.97 24.90 14.19
CA ASP A 60 -4.35 25.77 15.31
C ASP A 60 -5.86 25.89 15.47
N GLY A 61 -6.34 25.80 16.72
CA GLY A 61 -7.76 25.86 17.07
C GLY A 61 -8.59 24.62 16.65
N HIS A 62 -7.97 23.55 16.18
CA HIS A 62 -8.64 22.32 15.77
C HIS A 62 -8.33 21.13 16.69
N GLU A 63 -9.33 20.27 16.86
CA GLU A 63 -9.24 18.99 17.57
C GLU A 63 -9.97 17.92 16.79
N TRP A 64 -9.49 16.67 16.89
CA TRP A 64 -10.04 15.52 16.17
C TRP A 64 -10.24 14.32 17.11
N ASP A 65 -11.25 13.49 16.79
CA ASP A 65 -11.42 12.20 17.46
C ASP A 65 -10.30 11.25 17.06
N ALA A 66 -9.91 11.28 15.78
CA ALA A 66 -8.85 10.41 15.24
C ALA A 66 -8.03 11.09 14.14
N VAL A 67 -6.80 10.59 13.99
CA VAL A 67 -5.88 10.91 12.90
C VAL A 67 -5.51 9.64 12.14
N ILE A 68 -5.50 9.68 10.81
CA ILE A 68 -4.91 8.64 9.96
C ILE A 68 -3.74 9.23 9.20
N ASP A 69 -2.56 8.67 9.43
CA ASP A 69 -1.30 9.12 8.82
C ASP A 69 -0.78 8.10 7.79
N THR A 70 -0.61 8.55 6.55
CA THR A 70 -0.10 7.74 5.43
C THR A 70 1.34 8.06 5.05
N TRP A 71 2.09 8.78 5.89
CA TRP A 71 3.46 9.20 5.59
C TRP A 71 4.41 8.01 5.43
N ALA A 72 5.26 8.06 4.41
CA ALA A 72 6.16 6.97 4.05
C ALA A 72 7.65 7.36 4.02
N TRP A 73 7.97 8.60 4.38
CA TRP A 73 9.30 9.21 4.25
C TRP A 73 9.94 9.42 5.62
N ALA A 74 10.83 10.43 5.72
CA ALA A 74 11.57 10.78 6.93
C ALA A 74 10.74 10.69 8.23
N PRO A 75 11.12 9.87 9.22
CA PRO A 75 10.39 9.64 10.47
C PRO A 75 10.15 10.90 11.27
N ARG A 76 11.10 11.85 11.22
CA ARG A 76 10.99 13.12 11.93
C ARG A 76 9.72 13.89 11.59
N VAL A 77 9.24 13.79 10.37
CA VAL A 77 7.98 14.43 9.93
C VAL A 77 6.79 13.84 10.68
N VAL A 78 6.77 12.52 10.88
CA VAL A 78 5.76 11.84 11.69
C VAL A 78 5.86 12.29 13.14
N ARG A 79 7.08 12.31 13.70
CA ARG A 79 7.35 12.73 15.07
C ARG A 79 6.88 14.15 15.37
N ASP A 80 7.26 15.11 14.52
CA ASP A 80 6.89 16.52 14.69
C ASP A 80 5.38 16.71 14.58
N THR A 81 4.70 15.99 13.67
CA THR A 81 3.26 16.05 13.52
C THR A 81 2.54 15.37 14.70
N ALA A 82 2.98 14.17 15.14
CA ALA A 82 2.41 13.48 16.29
C ALA A 82 2.52 14.31 17.56
N ARG A 83 3.66 14.97 17.77
CA ARG A 83 3.86 15.91 18.89
C ARG A 83 2.85 17.05 18.88
N LEU A 84 2.59 17.66 17.71
CA LEU A 84 1.63 18.76 17.57
C LEU A 84 0.18 18.31 17.78
N LEU A 85 -0.13 17.04 17.52
CA LEU A 85 -1.46 16.45 17.63
C LEU A 85 -1.70 15.82 19.01
N SER A 86 -0.65 15.61 19.82
CA SER A 86 -0.77 15.14 21.21
C SER A 86 -1.62 16.11 22.03
N GLY A 87 -2.68 15.58 22.66
CA GLY A 87 -3.68 16.37 23.38
C GLY A 87 -4.74 17.07 22.48
N ARG A 88 -4.66 16.91 21.15
CA ARG A 88 -5.64 17.42 20.17
C ARG A 88 -6.35 16.30 19.36
N ALA A 89 -5.83 15.08 19.43
CA ALA A 89 -6.44 13.92 18.83
C ALA A 89 -6.56 12.79 19.86
N GLY A 90 -7.69 12.07 19.81
CA GLY A 90 -7.95 10.97 20.73
C GLY A 90 -7.27 9.66 20.29
N HIS A 91 -7.02 9.48 19.01
CA HIS A 91 -6.45 8.26 18.42
C HIS A 91 -5.53 8.59 17.24
N TYR A 92 -4.48 7.78 17.03
CA TYR A 92 -3.55 7.95 15.91
C TYR A 92 -3.31 6.62 15.18
N GLY A 93 -3.92 6.48 13.99
CA GLY A 93 -3.67 5.36 13.09
C GLY A 93 -2.53 5.69 12.13
N TYR A 94 -1.45 4.93 12.19
CA TYR A 94 -0.32 5.04 11.27
C TYR A 94 -0.30 3.88 10.27
N VAL A 95 -0.33 4.19 8.99
CA VAL A 95 -0.17 3.21 7.92
C VAL A 95 1.32 2.86 7.82
N SER A 96 1.71 1.84 8.55
CA SER A 96 3.05 1.25 8.54
C SER A 96 3.18 0.22 7.42
N SER A 97 4.16 -0.63 7.48
CA SER A 97 4.45 -1.65 6.47
C SER A 97 4.95 -2.93 7.12
N ARG A 98 4.67 -4.08 6.54
CA ARG A 98 5.34 -5.34 6.87
C ARG A 98 6.86 -5.27 6.70
N GLY A 99 7.33 -4.32 5.88
CA GLY A 99 8.75 -4.04 5.70
C GLY A 99 9.51 -3.70 6.99
N VAL A 100 8.82 -3.34 8.09
CA VAL A 100 9.46 -3.10 9.40
C VAL A 100 10.01 -4.37 10.06
N HIS A 101 9.64 -5.55 9.58
CA HIS A 101 10.22 -6.80 10.04
C HIS A 101 11.57 -7.07 9.39
N ARG A 102 12.50 -7.67 10.14
CA ARG A 102 13.83 -8.05 9.62
C ARG A 102 13.70 -9.10 8.54
N TRP A 103 14.34 -8.84 7.42
CA TRP A 103 14.46 -9.78 6.32
C TRP A 103 15.54 -10.85 6.61
N PRO A 104 15.39 -12.12 6.17
CA PRO A 104 14.22 -12.69 5.49
C PRO A 104 13.05 -12.95 6.46
N TRP A 105 11.82 -12.70 5.99
CA TRP A 105 10.65 -12.94 6.82
C TRP A 105 10.37 -14.44 6.97
N PRO A 106 10.21 -14.94 8.19
CA PRO A 106 9.82 -16.34 8.37
C PRO A 106 8.39 -16.59 7.87
N ALA A 107 8.13 -17.84 7.45
CA ALA A 107 6.78 -18.28 7.16
C ALA A 107 5.90 -18.19 8.42
N GLY A 108 4.66 -17.74 8.28
CA GLY A 108 3.74 -17.56 9.40
C GLY A 108 4.14 -16.42 10.35
N ALA A 109 4.97 -15.47 9.91
CA ALA A 109 5.38 -14.34 10.75
C ALA A 109 4.19 -13.48 11.17
N ASP A 110 4.04 -13.29 12.48
CA ASP A 110 3.09 -12.40 13.13
C ASP A 110 3.72 -11.04 13.52
N GLU A 111 3.01 -10.25 14.33
CA GLU A 111 3.46 -8.95 14.81
C GLU A 111 4.66 -9.02 15.75
N GLN A 112 4.96 -10.19 16.33
CA GLN A 112 6.08 -10.43 17.26
C GLN A 112 7.39 -10.76 16.53
N ALA A 113 7.34 -10.99 15.20
CA ALA A 113 8.54 -11.24 14.42
C ALA A 113 9.56 -10.10 14.57
N PRO A 114 10.88 -10.40 14.50
CA PRO A 114 11.92 -9.39 14.74
C PRO A 114 11.78 -8.16 13.85
N LEU A 115 11.92 -6.99 14.44
CA LEU A 115 11.82 -5.70 13.76
C LEU A 115 13.21 -5.17 13.39
N VAL A 116 13.27 -4.36 12.34
CA VAL A 116 14.45 -3.55 12.04
C VAL A 116 14.59 -2.43 13.08
N ASP A 117 15.79 -1.87 13.19
CA ASP A 117 15.99 -0.67 13.98
C ASP A 117 15.38 0.54 13.25
N GLY A 118 14.92 1.53 14.03
CA GLY A 118 14.36 2.78 13.52
C GLY A 118 14.70 3.94 14.42
N ASP A 119 14.86 5.13 13.86
CA ASP A 119 15.09 6.36 14.62
C ASP A 119 13.93 7.35 14.34
N PRO A 120 13.09 7.69 15.36
CA PRO A 120 12.00 8.62 15.20
C PRO A 120 12.46 10.06 14.90
N GLY A 121 13.72 10.39 15.16
CA GLY A 121 14.34 11.68 14.87
C GLY A 121 15.01 11.76 13.50
N SER A 122 15.12 10.67 12.75
CA SER A 122 15.82 10.62 11.48
C SER A 122 15.14 11.50 10.41
N THR A 123 15.97 12.20 9.67
CA THR A 123 15.59 12.92 8.43
C THR A 123 15.92 12.13 7.18
N ASP A 124 16.55 10.95 7.33
CA ASP A 124 16.88 10.04 6.24
C ASP A 124 15.70 9.08 5.99
N ASP A 125 15.39 8.88 4.73
CA ASP A 125 14.32 8.00 4.25
C ASP A 125 14.79 7.00 3.17
N ALA A 126 16.11 6.92 2.96
CA ALA A 126 16.71 6.03 1.97
C ALA A 126 16.44 4.54 2.26
N ASP A 127 16.41 4.16 3.54
CA ASP A 127 15.94 2.84 3.98
C ASP A 127 14.46 2.91 4.37
N TYR A 128 13.60 2.45 3.46
CA TYR A 128 12.15 2.43 3.66
C TYR A 128 11.72 1.68 4.92
N ALA A 129 12.36 0.54 5.24
CA ALA A 129 12.02 -0.27 6.40
C ALA A 129 12.36 0.47 7.70
N ALA A 130 13.56 1.03 7.79
CA ALA A 130 14.01 1.84 8.93
C ALA A 130 13.17 3.12 9.08
N ALA A 131 12.82 3.78 7.96
CA ALA A 131 11.95 4.96 7.97
C ALA A 131 10.55 4.64 8.49
N LYS A 132 9.91 3.56 8.02
CA LYS A 132 8.61 3.12 8.54
C LYS A 132 8.68 2.74 10.02
N ARG A 133 9.74 2.04 10.46
CA ARG A 133 9.93 1.71 11.87
C ARG A 133 10.16 2.96 12.74
N GLY A 134 10.94 3.91 12.26
CA GLY A 134 11.11 5.21 12.93
C GLY A 134 9.79 5.96 13.08
N GLY A 135 8.92 5.90 12.05
CA GLY A 135 7.56 6.43 12.09
C GLY A 135 6.68 5.75 13.16
N GLU A 136 6.73 4.41 13.29
CA GLU A 136 6.04 3.69 14.38
C GLU A 136 6.49 4.21 15.75
N LEU A 137 7.81 4.29 15.96
CA LEU A 137 8.38 4.79 17.23
C LEU A 137 7.99 6.24 17.51
N ALA A 138 7.94 7.08 16.47
CA ALA A 138 7.52 8.47 16.56
C ALA A 138 6.06 8.62 17.02
N VAL A 139 5.16 7.78 16.52
CA VAL A 139 3.75 7.78 16.95
C VAL A 139 3.63 7.28 18.40
N LEU A 140 4.30 6.19 18.74
CA LEU A 140 4.28 5.62 20.09
C LEU A 140 4.85 6.58 21.16
N GLU A 141 5.76 7.47 20.80
CA GLU A 141 6.30 8.49 21.72
C GLU A 141 5.21 9.44 22.24
N TYR A 142 4.20 9.77 21.43
CA TYR A 142 3.16 10.75 21.75
C TYR A 142 1.77 10.17 21.96
N PHE A 143 1.52 8.96 21.49
CA PHE A 143 0.24 8.23 21.59
C PHE A 143 0.45 6.80 22.10
N PRO A 144 1.12 6.59 23.26
CA PRO A 144 1.50 5.25 23.71
C PRO A 144 0.32 4.28 23.89
N GLU A 145 -0.84 4.80 24.29
CA GLU A 145 -2.06 4.00 24.56
C GLU A 145 -3.10 4.08 23.44
N ALA A 146 -2.90 4.97 22.45
CA ALA A 146 -3.89 5.28 21.42
C ALA A 146 -3.31 5.21 20.00
N ALA A 147 -2.17 4.53 19.83
CA ALA A 147 -1.54 4.30 18.54
C ALA A 147 -1.99 2.99 17.90
N LEU A 148 -2.51 3.04 16.69
CA LEU A 148 -2.71 1.89 15.81
C LEU A 148 -1.63 1.87 14.74
N LEU A 149 -0.84 0.80 14.67
CA LEU A 149 0.21 0.62 13.69
C LEU A 149 -0.23 -0.45 12.68
N ALA A 150 -0.79 -0.01 11.55
CA ALA A 150 -1.24 -0.91 10.49
C ALA A 150 -0.05 -1.30 9.61
N ARG A 151 0.58 -2.44 9.90
CA ARG A 151 1.69 -3.02 9.12
C ARG A 151 1.14 -3.66 7.85
N ALA A 152 0.86 -2.81 6.88
CA ALA A 152 0.24 -3.25 5.64
C ALA A 152 1.18 -4.12 4.79
N GLY A 153 0.60 -5.15 4.18
CA GLY A 153 1.21 -5.91 3.10
C GLY A 153 1.14 -5.13 1.77
N MET A 154 1.07 -5.87 0.67
CA MET A 154 0.84 -5.28 -0.65
C MET A 154 -0.58 -4.71 -0.71
N ILE A 155 -0.69 -3.40 -0.91
CA ILE A 155 -1.98 -2.71 -1.03
C ILE A 155 -2.29 -2.56 -2.51
N LEU A 156 -3.45 -3.08 -2.94
CA LEU A 156 -3.94 -3.04 -4.31
C LEU A 156 -5.30 -2.33 -4.35
N GLY A 157 -5.76 -2.00 -5.54
CA GLY A 157 -7.08 -1.43 -5.74
C GLY A 157 -7.07 -0.10 -6.50
N PRO A 158 -8.21 0.58 -6.57
CA PRO A 158 -8.31 1.89 -7.20
C PRO A 158 -7.31 2.88 -6.61
N TYR A 159 -6.85 3.81 -7.44
CA TYR A 159 -5.91 4.88 -7.06
C TYR A 159 -4.47 4.43 -6.81
N GLU A 160 -4.13 3.17 -7.11
CA GLU A 160 -2.76 2.67 -6.96
C GLU A 160 -1.81 3.46 -7.86
N ASP A 161 -0.90 4.20 -7.24
CA ASP A 161 0.08 5.08 -7.88
C ASP A 161 1.50 4.48 -7.93
N VAL A 162 1.67 3.26 -7.43
CA VAL A 162 2.90 2.45 -7.60
C VAL A 162 2.91 1.73 -8.95
N GLY A 163 1.73 1.42 -9.49
CA GLY A 163 1.55 0.92 -10.84
C GLY A 163 1.55 -0.60 -11.00
N ARG A 164 1.46 -1.40 -9.93
CA ARG A 164 1.49 -2.88 -9.99
C ARG A 164 0.31 -3.45 -10.79
N ILE A 165 -0.90 -3.35 -10.21
CA ILE A 165 -2.12 -3.81 -10.87
C ILE A 165 -2.49 -2.96 -12.09
N PRO A 166 -2.35 -1.62 -12.05
CA PRO A 166 -2.55 -0.80 -13.23
C PRO A 166 -1.75 -1.27 -14.44
N TRP A 167 -0.46 -1.61 -14.26
CA TRP A 167 0.38 -2.12 -15.34
C TRP A 167 -0.16 -3.43 -15.92
N TRP A 168 -0.47 -4.42 -15.05
CA TRP A 168 -1.00 -5.71 -15.50
C TRP A 168 -2.32 -5.58 -16.25
N LEU A 169 -3.27 -4.82 -15.72
CA LEU A 169 -4.57 -4.61 -16.38
C LEU A 169 -4.39 -3.96 -17.75
N ARG A 170 -3.52 -2.97 -17.87
CA ARG A 170 -3.22 -2.34 -19.15
C ARG A 170 -2.47 -3.27 -20.11
N ARG A 171 -1.53 -4.07 -19.60
CA ARG A 171 -0.81 -5.01 -20.47
C ARG A 171 -1.74 -6.10 -20.99
N LEU A 172 -2.57 -6.66 -20.13
CA LEU A 172 -3.54 -7.69 -20.50
C LEU A 172 -4.61 -7.16 -21.44
N SER A 173 -5.06 -5.93 -21.25
CA SER A 173 -6.10 -5.31 -22.12
C SER A 173 -5.65 -5.05 -23.57
N LYS A 174 -4.35 -5.15 -23.85
CA LYS A 174 -3.82 -5.04 -25.23
C LYS A 174 -3.98 -6.33 -26.04
N GLY A 175 -4.33 -7.43 -25.40
CA GLY A 175 -4.49 -8.72 -26.04
C GLY A 175 -3.17 -9.40 -26.45
N GLY A 176 -3.30 -10.52 -27.16
CA GLY A 176 -2.19 -11.29 -27.67
C GLY A 176 -1.47 -12.12 -26.59
N ARG A 177 -0.23 -12.50 -26.85
CA ARG A 177 0.58 -13.28 -25.92
C ARG A 177 1.23 -12.36 -24.88
N VAL A 178 1.13 -12.72 -23.60
CA VAL A 178 1.68 -11.96 -22.47
C VAL A 178 2.55 -12.87 -21.63
N LEU A 179 3.77 -12.42 -21.37
CA LEU A 179 4.71 -13.14 -20.51
C LEU A 179 4.26 -13.05 -19.05
N ALA A 180 4.12 -14.19 -18.40
CA ALA A 180 3.80 -14.30 -16.98
C ALA A 180 4.92 -15.05 -16.24
N PRO A 181 5.38 -14.57 -15.07
CA PRO A 181 6.40 -15.28 -14.30
C PRO A 181 5.80 -16.55 -13.66
N ALA A 182 6.46 -17.69 -13.89
CA ALA A 182 6.07 -18.97 -13.29
C ALA A 182 6.65 -19.10 -11.85
N PRO A 183 6.08 -19.97 -11.02
CA PRO A 183 4.90 -20.81 -11.29
C PRO A 183 3.59 -20.07 -10.98
N ALA A 184 2.53 -20.39 -11.72
CA ALA A 184 1.20 -19.79 -11.54
C ALA A 184 0.62 -19.99 -10.13
N HIS A 185 0.99 -21.06 -9.45
CA HIS A 185 0.53 -21.38 -8.08
C HIS A 185 1.29 -20.64 -6.98
N THR A 186 2.16 -19.68 -7.32
CA THR A 186 2.85 -18.83 -6.34
C THR A 186 1.82 -18.10 -5.47
N PRO A 187 1.82 -18.30 -4.13
CA PRO A 187 0.87 -17.64 -3.27
C PRO A 187 1.08 -16.13 -3.24
N LEU A 188 -0.01 -15.38 -3.11
CA LEU A 188 -0.01 -13.93 -2.94
C LEU A 188 -0.84 -13.52 -1.73
N GLN A 189 -0.33 -12.54 -0.98
CA GLN A 189 -1.11 -11.81 0.03
C GLN A 189 -1.19 -10.34 -0.37
N TYR A 190 -2.40 -9.81 -0.42
CA TYR A 190 -2.65 -8.40 -0.66
C TYR A 190 -3.84 -7.93 0.18
N ILE A 191 -4.00 -6.63 0.33
CA ILE A 191 -5.18 -5.99 0.88
C ILE A 191 -5.74 -5.00 -0.13
N ASP A 192 -7.08 -5.00 -0.32
CA ASP A 192 -7.70 -3.90 -1.08
C ASP A 192 -7.62 -2.61 -0.26
N VAL A 193 -7.26 -1.52 -0.91
CA VAL A 193 -7.08 -0.22 -0.28
C VAL A 193 -8.33 0.27 0.48
N ARG A 194 -9.54 -0.10 0.03
CA ARG A 194 -10.82 0.25 0.67
C ARG A 194 -11.11 -0.62 1.89
N ASP A 195 -10.66 -1.89 1.89
CA ASP A 195 -10.78 -2.76 3.05
C ASP A 195 -9.85 -2.29 4.17
N LEU A 196 -8.63 -1.92 3.81
CA LEU A 196 -7.69 -1.27 4.73
C LEU A 196 -8.27 0.03 5.29
N ALA A 197 -8.81 0.90 4.43
CA ALA A 197 -9.43 2.17 4.85
C ALA A 197 -10.60 1.93 5.81
N THR A 198 -11.50 1.00 5.47
CA THR A 198 -12.64 0.64 6.30
C THR A 198 -12.20 0.13 7.67
N TRP A 199 -11.20 -0.76 7.70
CA TRP A 199 -10.69 -1.31 8.95
C TRP A 199 -10.00 -0.24 9.81
N LEU A 200 -9.18 0.64 9.23
CA LEU A 200 -8.54 1.76 9.92
C LEU A 200 -9.57 2.67 10.61
N LEU A 201 -10.63 3.04 9.89
CA LEU A 201 -11.69 3.92 10.41
C LEU A 201 -12.50 3.25 11.54
N ARG A 202 -12.87 1.98 11.39
CA ARG A 202 -13.55 1.21 12.44
C ARG A 202 -12.66 1.00 13.67
N SER A 203 -11.40 0.78 13.47
CA SER A 203 -10.42 0.62 14.54
C SER A 203 -10.24 1.93 15.32
N ALA A 204 -10.13 3.05 14.61
CA ALA A 204 -10.04 4.38 15.22
C ALA A 204 -11.29 4.71 16.07
N GLU A 205 -12.49 4.43 15.55
CA GLU A 205 -13.76 4.64 16.26
C GLU A 205 -13.87 3.83 17.57
N ARG A 206 -13.28 2.61 17.59
CA ARG A 206 -13.23 1.74 18.76
C ARG A 206 -12.06 2.02 19.70
N GLY A 207 -11.15 2.91 19.33
CA GLY A 207 -9.92 3.18 20.07
C GLY A 207 -8.95 1.98 20.08
N LEU A 208 -8.98 1.15 19.01
CA LEU A 208 -8.08 0.00 18.91
C LEU A 208 -6.64 0.47 18.80
N SER A 209 -5.77 -0.01 19.68
CA SER A 209 -4.35 0.30 19.71
C SER A 209 -3.48 -0.96 19.55
N GLY A 210 -2.22 -0.77 19.17
CA GLY A 210 -1.27 -1.85 18.93
C GLY A 210 -0.81 -1.97 17.48
N ALA A 211 0.00 -2.97 17.20
CA ALA A 211 0.47 -3.28 15.86
C ALA A 211 -0.32 -4.46 15.30
N PHE A 212 -0.68 -4.37 14.00
CA PHE A 212 -1.44 -5.39 13.31
C PHE A 212 -0.90 -5.59 11.90
N THR A 213 -0.74 -6.86 11.50
CA THR A 213 -0.42 -7.23 10.12
C THR A 213 -1.68 -7.14 9.27
N THR A 214 -1.77 -6.12 8.41
CA THR A 214 -2.96 -5.83 7.62
C THR A 214 -2.75 -6.22 6.16
N THR A 215 -3.05 -7.47 5.87
CA THR A 215 -3.06 -8.04 4.50
C THR A 215 -4.12 -9.14 4.41
N GLY A 216 -4.32 -9.74 3.24
CA GLY A 216 -5.23 -10.87 3.08
C GLY A 216 -4.72 -12.14 3.76
N PRO A 217 -5.58 -13.13 4.00
CA PRO A 217 -5.17 -14.41 4.56
C PRO A 217 -4.14 -15.12 3.68
N PRO A 218 -3.18 -15.87 4.28
CA PRO A 218 -2.21 -16.65 3.52
C PRO A 218 -2.92 -17.74 2.70
N GLY A 219 -2.42 -17.99 1.49
CA GLY A 219 -2.94 -19.04 0.61
C GLY A 219 -4.33 -18.77 0.02
N ALA A 220 -4.92 -17.59 0.25
CA ALA A 220 -6.24 -17.24 -0.28
C ALA A 220 -6.27 -17.09 -1.79
N ILE A 221 -5.18 -16.62 -2.38
CA ILE A 221 -5.02 -16.47 -3.84
C ILE A 221 -3.60 -16.81 -4.28
N THR A 222 -3.47 -17.08 -5.58
CA THR A 222 -2.19 -17.28 -6.27
C THR A 222 -1.97 -16.19 -7.33
N LEU A 223 -0.76 -16.12 -7.87
CA LEU A 223 -0.47 -15.27 -9.03
C LEU A 223 -1.34 -15.67 -10.24
N GLY A 224 -1.57 -16.98 -10.44
CA GLY A 224 -2.45 -17.49 -11.48
C GLY A 224 -3.88 -16.98 -11.33
N ASP A 225 -4.42 -16.99 -10.10
CA ASP A 225 -5.76 -16.45 -9.82
C ASP A 225 -5.82 -14.96 -10.13
N LEU A 226 -4.79 -14.20 -9.73
CA LEU A 226 -4.73 -12.76 -9.98
C LEU A 226 -4.72 -12.46 -11.49
N LEU A 227 -3.83 -13.10 -12.27
CA LEU A 227 -3.71 -12.83 -13.69
C LEU A 227 -4.92 -13.36 -14.50
N THR A 228 -5.46 -14.52 -14.14
CA THR A 228 -6.67 -15.06 -14.79
C THR A 228 -7.89 -14.16 -14.51
N THR A 229 -8.06 -13.72 -13.27
CA THR A 229 -9.15 -12.78 -12.94
C THR A 229 -8.97 -11.43 -13.65
N ALA A 230 -7.73 -10.95 -13.79
CA ALA A 230 -7.44 -9.72 -14.54
C ALA A 230 -7.78 -9.86 -16.03
N LEU A 231 -7.55 -11.03 -16.64
CA LEU A 231 -7.99 -11.33 -18.00
C LEU A 231 -9.50 -11.28 -18.15
N GLU A 232 -10.22 -11.91 -17.23
CA GLU A 232 -11.68 -11.89 -17.23
C GLU A 232 -12.24 -10.46 -17.12
N VAL A 233 -11.63 -9.65 -16.26
CA VAL A 233 -12.05 -8.26 -16.01
C VAL A 233 -11.77 -7.37 -17.22
N THR A 234 -10.63 -7.53 -17.88
CA THR A 234 -10.30 -6.74 -19.09
C THR A 234 -11.08 -7.19 -20.32
N GLY A 235 -11.53 -8.45 -20.36
CA GLY A 235 -12.35 -9.02 -21.43
C GLY A 235 -11.61 -9.16 -22.77
N CYS A 236 -10.27 -9.16 -22.79
CA CYS A 236 -9.46 -9.24 -23.98
C CYS A 236 -9.00 -10.67 -24.24
N ASP A 237 -8.84 -11.00 -25.53
CA ASP A 237 -8.28 -12.28 -25.97
C ASP A 237 -6.76 -12.25 -25.78
N THR A 238 -6.33 -12.84 -24.65
CA THR A 238 -4.95 -12.84 -24.18
C THR A 238 -4.53 -14.22 -23.71
N GLU A 239 -3.39 -14.69 -24.21
CA GLU A 239 -2.75 -15.93 -23.79
C GLU A 239 -1.61 -15.62 -22.81
N LEU A 240 -1.69 -16.18 -21.59
CA LEU A 240 -0.58 -16.12 -20.62
C LEU A 240 0.47 -17.16 -20.99
N VAL A 241 1.69 -16.72 -21.24
CA VAL A 241 2.86 -17.55 -21.48
C VAL A 241 3.73 -17.57 -20.24
N TRP A 242 3.68 -18.66 -19.49
CA TRP A 242 4.41 -18.81 -18.24
C TRP A 242 5.89 -19.07 -18.49
N ALA A 243 6.73 -18.20 -17.96
CA ALA A 243 8.19 -18.30 -18.08
C ALA A 243 8.84 -18.61 -16.74
N GLU A 244 9.69 -19.63 -16.71
CA GLU A 244 10.44 -19.99 -15.53
C GLU A 244 11.35 -18.85 -15.07
N PRO A 245 11.47 -18.62 -13.75
CA PRO A 245 12.24 -17.50 -13.20
C PRO A 245 13.71 -17.47 -13.68
N GLU A 246 14.32 -18.64 -13.85
CA GLU A 246 15.70 -18.76 -14.36
C GLU A 246 15.84 -18.21 -15.79
N LEU A 247 14.79 -18.30 -16.59
CA LEU A 247 14.77 -17.75 -17.94
C LEU A 247 14.68 -16.21 -17.88
N LEU A 248 13.80 -15.69 -17.01
CA LEU A 248 13.66 -14.25 -16.82
C LEU A 248 14.95 -13.60 -16.31
N LEU A 249 15.61 -14.23 -15.33
CA LEU A 249 16.90 -13.79 -14.79
C LEU A 249 18.00 -13.75 -15.87
N ARG A 250 18.09 -14.77 -16.73
CA ARG A 250 19.09 -14.82 -17.81
C ARG A 250 18.92 -13.71 -18.85
N HIS A 251 17.75 -13.12 -18.93
CA HIS A 251 17.43 -12.05 -19.86
C HIS A 251 17.34 -10.68 -19.18
N ASP A 252 17.83 -10.55 -17.92
CA ASP A 252 17.81 -9.32 -17.12
C ASP A 252 16.41 -8.70 -17.02
N LEU A 253 15.36 -9.54 -17.06
CA LEU A 253 14.00 -9.08 -16.94
C LEU A 253 13.62 -8.90 -15.47
N PRO A 254 12.94 -7.81 -15.11
CA PRO A 254 12.48 -7.60 -13.75
C PRO A 254 11.53 -8.72 -13.36
N LEU A 255 11.85 -9.41 -12.26
CA LEU A 255 11.04 -10.49 -11.72
C LEU A 255 9.89 -9.99 -10.86
N GLY A 256 9.63 -8.68 -10.89
CA GLY A 256 8.54 -8.07 -10.16
C GLY A 256 8.64 -8.34 -8.66
N MET A 257 9.57 -7.67 -7.96
CA MET A 257 9.57 -7.66 -6.49
C MET A 257 8.19 -7.29 -5.93
N GLU A 258 7.42 -6.56 -6.73
CA GLU A 258 6.07 -6.11 -6.41
C GLU A 258 5.06 -7.25 -6.31
N PHE A 259 5.31 -8.39 -6.93
CA PHE A 259 4.49 -9.61 -6.75
C PHE A 259 5.22 -10.66 -5.89
N GLY A 260 6.38 -10.32 -5.34
CA GLY A 260 7.10 -11.17 -4.42
C GLY A 260 7.63 -12.47 -5.00
N LEU A 261 7.83 -12.52 -6.30
CA LEU A 261 8.06 -13.78 -6.99
C LEU A 261 9.48 -14.32 -6.85
N ARG A 262 10.49 -13.45 -6.76
CA ARG A 262 11.87 -13.80 -6.37
C ARG A 262 12.71 -12.56 -6.07
N LEU A 263 13.71 -12.72 -5.21
CA LEU A 263 14.77 -11.73 -5.04
C LEU A 263 15.77 -11.82 -6.20
N PRO A 264 16.57 -10.75 -6.43
CA PRO A 264 17.60 -10.72 -7.47
C PRO A 264 18.64 -11.85 -7.37
N ASP A 265 18.83 -12.43 -6.18
CA ASP A 265 19.71 -13.58 -5.93
C ASP A 265 19.08 -14.94 -6.25
N GLY A 266 17.84 -14.96 -6.73
CA GLY A 266 17.12 -16.18 -7.06
C GLY A 266 16.50 -16.91 -5.87
N SER A 267 16.62 -16.38 -4.64
CA SER A 267 15.99 -16.97 -3.48
C SER A 267 14.46 -16.78 -3.55
N ALA A 268 13.69 -17.82 -3.17
CA ALA A 268 12.26 -17.66 -2.94
C ALA A 268 12.09 -16.95 -1.59
N PRO A 269 11.36 -15.83 -1.53
CA PRO A 269 11.09 -15.18 -0.24
C PRO A 269 10.08 -16.03 0.54
N SER A 270 10.61 -16.95 1.37
CA SER A 270 9.76 -17.63 2.34
C SER A 270 9.07 -16.58 3.19
N GLY A 271 7.83 -16.66 3.47
CA GLY A 271 7.11 -15.71 4.32
C GLY A 271 6.70 -14.37 3.68
N MET A 272 7.10 -14.05 2.45
CA MET A 272 6.66 -12.79 1.84
C MET A 272 5.13 -12.72 1.66
N HIS A 273 4.52 -13.84 1.31
CA HIS A 273 3.08 -14.00 1.14
C HIS A 273 2.50 -15.06 2.10
N ASP A 274 3.11 -15.21 3.27
CA ASP A 274 2.72 -16.17 4.30
C ASP A 274 2.81 -15.53 5.69
N ALA A 275 2.20 -14.35 5.84
CA ALA A 275 2.10 -13.70 7.13
C ALA A 275 0.88 -14.18 7.89
N ASP A 276 0.99 -14.35 9.20
CA ASP A 276 -0.16 -14.49 10.07
C ASP A 276 -0.90 -13.15 10.20
N VAL A 277 -2.19 -13.18 9.94
CA VAL A 277 -3.10 -12.02 9.99
C VAL A 277 -4.22 -12.23 11.00
N SER A 278 -4.13 -13.27 11.81
CA SER A 278 -5.18 -13.69 12.74
C SER A 278 -5.59 -12.59 13.72
N ALA A 279 -4.63 -11.79 14.18
CA ALA A 279 -4.90 -10.67 15.07
C ALA A 279 -5.77 -9.59 14.39
N ALA A 280 -5.47 -9.20 13.17
CA ALA A 280 -6.26 -8.21 12.43
C ALA A 280 -7.65 -8.76 12.06
N LEU A 281 -7.75 -10.05 11.69
CA LEU A 281 -9.04 -10.71 11.42
C LEU A 281 -9.91 -10.76 12.68
N ALA A 282 -9.34 -11.09 13.84
CA ALA A 282 -10.06 -11.07 15.12
C ALA A 282 -10.60 -9.68 15.48
N GLU A 283 -9.91 -8.63 15.03
CA GLU A 283 -10.32 -7.23 15.17
C GLU A 283 -11.16 -6.72 13.98
N GLY A 284 -11.71 -7.63 13.19
CA GLY A 284 -12.71 -7.33 12.16
C GLY A 284 -12.14 -6.84 10.83
N LEU A 285 -10.86 -7.15 10.52
CA LEU A 285 -10.37 -7.00 9.16
C LEU A 285 -11.14 -7.97 8.26
N THR A 286 -11.64 -7.46 7.16
CA THR A 286 -12.32 -8.25 6.12
C THR A 286 -11.67 -7.96 4.78
N THR A 287 -11.69 -8.93 3.87
CA THR A 287 -11.17 -8.77 2.52
C THR A 287 -12.26 -9.06 1.50
N ARG A 288 -12.38 -8.20 0.50
CA ARG A 288 -13.30 -8.38 -0.63
C ARG A 288 -12.78 -9.43 -1.61
N PRO A 289 -13.64 -10.00 -2.45
CA PRO A 289 -13.22 -10.86 -3.54
C PRO A 289 -12.24 -10.17 -4.48
N LEU A 290 -11.19 -10.89 -4.92
CA LEU A 290 -10.18 -10.38 -5.86
C LEU A 290 -10.80 -9.72 -7.11
N ARG A 291 -11.88 -10.32 -7.64
CA ARG A 291 -12.58 -9.81 -8.80
C ARG A 291 -13.10 -8.37 -8.61
N GLU A 292 -13.60 -8.04 -7.43
CA GLU A 292 -14.06 -6.67 -7.12
C GLU A 292 -12.89 -5.68 -7.10
N THR A 293 -11.78 -6.06 -6.46
CA THR A 293 -10.56 -5.25 -6.46
C THR A 293 -10.09 -4.94 -7.87
N LEU A 294 -10.00 -5.95 -8.74
CA LEU A 294 -9.52 -5.78 -10.11
C LEU A 294 -10.53 -5.05 -11.00
N ALA A 295 -11.82 -5.35 -10.89
CA ALA A 295 -12.86 -4.71 -11.69
C ALA A 295 -12.95 -3.21 -11.39
N ASP A 296 -12.97 -2.82 -10.11
CA ASP A 296 -13.05 -1.42 -9.73
C ASP A 296 -11.75 -0.66 -10.06
N THR A 297 -10.60 -1.34 -9.96
CA THR A 297 -9.33 -0.76 -10.43
C THR A 297 -9.36 -0.53 -11.94
N TRP A 298 -9.91 -1.46 -12.72
CA TRP A 298 -10.05 -1.32 -14.18
C TRP A 298 -11.00 -0.20 -14.56
N ILE A 299 -12.17 -0.09 -13.91
CA ILE A 299 -13.12 1.00 -14.11
C ILE A 299 -12.45 2.35 -13.81
N TRP A 300 -11.72 2.45 -12.70
CA TRP A 300 -10.97 3.65 -12.35
C TRP A 300 -9.94 4.01 -13.43
N LEU A 301 -9.14 3.05 -13.88
CA LEU A 301 -8.14 3.27 -14.94
C LEU A 301 -8.77 3.75 -16.25
N GLN A 302 -9.94 3.22 -16.61
CA GLN A 302 -10.66 3.66 -17.82
C GLN A 302 -11.21 5.08 -17.69
N SER A 303 -11.59 5.51 -16.48
CA SER A 303 -12.19 6.81 -16.22
C SER A 303 -11.17 7.94 -16.05
N GLU A 304 -10.09 7.71 -15.32
CA GLU A 304 -9.10 8.75 -14.99
C GLU A 304 -7.85 8.71 -15.90
N GLY A 305 -7.69 7.67 -16.71
CA GLY A 305 -6.49 7.47 -17.54
C GLY A 305 -5.32 6.88 -16.73
N ASP A 306 -4.11 7.03 -17.28
CA ASP A 306 -2.89 6.56 -16.60
C ASP A 306 -2.60 7.45 -15.39
N PRO A 307 -2.54 6.88 -14.18
CA PRO A 307 -2.10 7.64 -13.03
C PRO A 307 -0.66 8.11 -13.27
N ALA A 308 -0.39 9.37 -12.97
CA ALA A 308 0.99 9.81 -12.90
C ALA A 308 1.69 8.99 -11.81
N PRO A 309 2.77 8.25 -12.13
CA PRO A 309 3.50 7.51 -11.12
C PRO A 309 3.98 8.47 -10.03
N ARG A 310 4.03 8.01 -8.80
CA ARG A 310 4.72 8.75 -7.75
C ARG A 310 6.17 8.93 -8.17
N ALA A 311 6.77 10.10 -7.84
CA ALA A 311 8.14 10.41 -8.21
C ALA A 311 9.19 9.39 -7.67
N ASP A 312 8.82 8.63 -6.65
CA ASP A 312 9.63 7.60 -5.99
C ASP A 312 9.19 6.17 -6.34
N ALA A 313 8.11 6.00 -7.10
CA ALA A 313 7.71 4.69 -7.59
C ALA A 313 8.62 4.25 -8.74
N PRO A 314 8.92 2.95 -8.87
CA PRO A 314 9.52 2.43 -10.09
C PRO A 314 8.70 2.88 -11.30
N SER A 315 9.37 3.42 -12.33
CA SER A 315 8.67 3.77 -13.57
C SER A 315 7.96 2.52 -14.12
N PRO A 316 6.72 2.64 -14.61
CA PRO A 316 6.07 1.55 -15.33
C PRO A 316 6.93 0.98 -16.48
N ASP A 317 7.80 1.79 -17.07
CA ASP A 317 8.75 1.38 -18.10
C ASP A 317 9.89 0.48 -17.56
N THR A 318 10.07 0.39 -16.24
CA THR A 318 11.04 -0.53 -15.63
C THR A 318 10.49 -1.94 -15.40
N TRP A 319 9.18 -2.16 -15.59
CA TRP A 319 8.54 -3.44 -15.30
C TRP A 319 8.84 -4.51 -16.35
N LEU A 320 8.50 -4.25 -17.57
CA LEU A 320 8.82 -5.13 -18.69
C LEU A 320 8.78 -4.31 -19.98
N ASP A 321 9.93 -4.11 -20.60
CA ASP A 321 10.01 -3.49 -21.91
C ASP A 321 9.32 -4.39 -22.95
N ALA A 322 8.41 -3.81 -23.74
CA ALA A 322 7.63 -4.54 -24.75
C ALA A 322 8.54 -5.28 -25.76
N ALA A 323 9.67 -4.69 -26.13
CA ALA A 323 10.61 -5.34 -27.05
C ALA A 323 11.34 -6.53 -26.39
N ALA A 324 11.65 -6.43 -25.10
CA ALA A 324 12.22 -7.53 -24.33
C ALA A 324 11.22 -8.66 -24.13
N GLU A 325 9.96 -8.32 -23.81
CA GLU A 325 8.85 -9.29 -23.73
C GLU A 325 8.70 -10.05 -25.06
N GLN A 326 8.63 -9.34 -26.20
CA GLN A 326 8.46 -9.96 -27.50
C GLN A 326 9.60 -10.91 -27.87
N ARG A 327 10.87 -10.51 -27.60
CA ARG A 327 12.02 -11.38 -27.85
C ARG A 327 11.93 -12.69 -27.07
N LEU A 328 11.46 -12.65 -25.82
CA LEU A 328 11.33 -13.85 -25.00
C LEU A 328 10.15 -14.71 -25.41
N LEU A 329 9.03 -14.11 -25.78
CA LEU A 329 7.89 -14.81 -26.34
C LEU A 329 8.23 -15.54 -27.64
N ASP A 330 9.05 -14.93 -28.51
CA ASP A 330 9.54 -15.56 -29.75
C ASP A 330 10.51 -16.73 -29.45
N HIS A 331 11.31 -16.62 -28.38
CA HIS A 331 12.18 -17.70 -27.94
C HIS A 331 11.39 -18.91 -27.42
N LEU A 332 10.33 -18.67 -26.65
CA LEU A 332 9.47 -19.70 -26.08
C LEU A 332 8.55 -20.37 -27.12
N SER A 333 8.46 -19.84 -28.33
CA SER A 333 7.65 -20.40 -29.42
C SER A 333 8.43 -21.39 -30.28
N ARG A 334 9.75 -21.54 -30.07
CA ARG A 334 10.64 -22.42 -30.81
C ARG A 334 10.84 -23.76 -30.09
#